data_16936285836a5974a678cc765b43e6f6
#
_entry.id   16936285836a5974a678cc765b43e6f6
#
_cell.length_a   1.000
_cell.length_b   1.000
_cell.length_c   1.000
_cell.angle_alpha   90.00
_cell.angle_beta   90.00
_cell.angle_gamma   90.00
#
_symmetry.space_group_name_H-M   'P 1'
#
loop_
_entity.id
_entity.type
_entity.pdbx_description
1 polymer ?
#
loop_
_entity_poly.entity_id
_entity_poly.type
_entity_poly.pdbx_seq_one_letter_code
_entity_poly.pdbx_strand_id
1 'polypeptide(L)'
;MFTHHHRFPPDGPSGRGRVRGRAAEASPPVERAEVAGWFAGRLPDEWFTGPVELVIDRDEITVVGTVPEPDAGEGDPAAARAGRIARFREQTRGQRMAIADAAQERYGRSVAWGAACGDVRELFTTLSVPVMTRLRQPERLVLDTLVDAGVARSRSEALVWAVRLVGQHTDDWLAELRVAMAGVEEVRSRGPNVG
;
A
#
# COMPACT_ATOMS: atom_id res chain seq x y z
N MET A 1 -54.15 45.62 -27.09
CA MET A 1 -54.51 44.33 -27.71
C MET A 1 -53.33 43.90 -28.59
N PHE A 2 -52.27 43.36 -27.99
CA PHE A 2 -51.15 42.78 -28.73
C PHE A 2 -50.63 41.56 -27.94
N THR A 3 -50.90 40.37 -28.47
CA THR A 3 -50.48 39.05 -28.00
C THR A 3 -49.08 38.76 -28.50
N HIS A 4 -48.09 38.66 -27.61
CA HIS A 4 -46.76 38.15 -27.94
C HIS A 4 -46.69 36.67 -27.61
N HIS A 5 -46.60 35.85 -28.66
CA HIS A 5 -46.25 34.44 -28.57
C HIS A 5 -44.73 34.32 -28.42
N HIS A 6 -44.27 33.86 -27.25
CA HIS A 6 -42.93 33.37 -27.06
C HIS A 6 -42.84 31.90 -27.45
N ARG A 7 -42.14 31.66 -28.54
CA ARG A 7 -41.81 30.34 -29.05
C ARG A 7 -40.53 29.86 -28.38
N PHE A 8 -40.62 28.78 -27.59
CA PHE A 8 -39.47 28.08 -27.03
C PHE A 8 -38.81 27.24 -28.17
N PRO A 9 -37.42 27.21 -28.22
CA PRO A 9 -36.72 26.27 -29.08
C PRO A 9 -36.69 24.86 -28.47
N PRO A 10 -36.63 23.80 -29.32
CA PRO A 10 -36.64 22.42 -28.83
C PRO A 10 -35.29 22.02 -28.21
N ASP A 11 -35.40 21.27 -27.12
CA ASP A 11 -34.30 20.65 -26.39
C ASP A 11 -33.44 19.78 -27.32
N GLY A 12 -32.12 20.08 -27.32
CA GLY A 12 -31.11 19.21 -27.90
C GLY A 12 -30.84 18.01 -26.96
N PRO A 13 -30.44 16.84 -27.50
CA PRO A 13 -30.21 15.67 -26.67
C PRO A 13 -28.97 15.85 -25.79
N SER A 14 -29.18 15.90 -24.48
CA SER A 14 -28.11 15.85 -23.48
C SER A 14 -27.39 14.52 -23.57
N GLY A 15 -26.23 14.51 -24.22
CA GLY A 15 -25.29 13.42 -24.19
C GLY A 15 -24.82 13.16 -22.77
N ARG A 16 -25.41 12.21 -22.05
CA ARG A 16 -24.87 11.65 -20.83
C ARG A 16 -23.61 10.88 -21.18
N GLY A 17 -22.46 11.56 -21.12
CA GLY A 17 -21.16 10.94 -21.12
C GLY A 17 -21.08 9.98 -19.93
N ARG A 18 -21.25 8.69 -20.19
CA ARG A 18 -20.85 7.64 -19.25
C ARG A 18 -19.33 7.74 -19.11
N VAL A 19 -18.87 8.39 -18.05
CA VAL A 19 -17.53 8.17 -17.54
C VAL A 19 -17.49 6.71 -17.11
N ARG A 20 -17.05 5.84 -18.02
CA ARG A 20 -16.62 4.48 -17.66
C ARG A 20 -15.45 4.68 -16.72
N GLY A 21 -15.68 4.46 -15.43
CA GLY A 21 -14.61 4.28 -14.48
C GLY A 21 -13.67 3.20 -15.06
N ARG A 22 -12.47 3.61 -15.42
CA ARG A 22 -11.39 2.71 -15.78
C ARG A 22 -11.20 1.86 -14.54
N ALA A 23 -11.62 0.59 -14.60
CA ALA A 23 -11.20 -0.40 -13.61
C ALA A 23 -9.68 -0.30 -13.60
N ALA A 24 -9.09 -0.03 -12.46
CA ALA A 24 -7.64 -0.03 -12.32
C ALA A 24 -7.18 -1.40 -12.82
N GLU A 25 -6.49 -1.42 -13.95
CA GLU A 25 -5.86 -2.62 -14.47
C GLU A 25 -4.90 -3.08 -13.38
N ALA A 26 -5.15 -4.27 -12.85
CA ALA A 26 -4.30 -4.85 -11.82
C ALA A 26 -2.89 -4.92 -12.39
N SER A 27 -1.94 -4.30 -11.71
CA SER A 27 -0.52 -4.40 -12.09
C SER A 27 -0.15 -5.88 -12.25
N PRO A 28 0.64 -6.24 -13.26
CA PRO A 28 1.02 -7.62 -13.50
C PRO A 28 1.69 -8.23 -12.25
N PRO A 29 1.57 -9.54 -12.05
CA PRO A 29 2.28 -10.20 -10.96
C PRO A 29 3.78 -9.95 -11.11
N VAL A 30 4.43 -9.58 -10.02
CA VAL A 30 5.87 -9.29 -9.97
C VAL A 30 6.52 -10.33 -9.09
N GLU A 31 7.58 -10.93 -9.59
CA GLU A 31 8.29 -11.94 -8.83
C GLU A 31 9.15 -11.30 -7.73
N ARG A 32 8.96 -11.74 -6.48
CA ARG A 32 9.68 -11.20 -5.31
C ARG A 32 11.20 -11.25 -5.47
N ALA A 33 11.72 -12.32 -6.04
CA ALA A 33 13.15 -12.49 -6.26
C ALA A 33 13.74 -11.48 -7.25
N GLU A 34 12.98 -11.15 -8.31
CA GLU A 34 13.38 -10.14 -9.28
C GLU A 34 13.44 -8.75 -8.62
N VAL A 35 12.40 -8.39 -7.87
CA VAL A 35 12.36 -7.10 -7.15
C VAL A 35 13.51 -7.02 -6.15
N ALA A 36 13.75 -8.08 -5.39
CA ALA A 36 14.84 -8.11 -4.40
C ALA A 36 16.21 -7.94 -5.07
N GLY A 37 16.46 -8.63 -6.19
CA GLY A 37 17.69 -8.48 -6.96
C GLY A 37 17.87 -7.08 -7.53
N TRP A 38 16.79 -6.48 -8.04
CA TRP A 38 16.85 -5.12 -8.57
C TRP A 38 17.17 -4.10 -7.47
N PHE A 39 16.52 -4.17 -6.31
CA PHE A 39 16.82 -3.28 -5.18
C PHE A 39 18.24 -3.51 -4.66
N ALA A 40 18.70 -4.76 -4.54
CA ALA A 40 20.07 -5.08 -4.11
C ALA A 40 21.12 -4.42 -5.03
N GLY A 41 20.88 -4.38 -6.34
CA GLY A 41 21.80 -3.74 -7.29
C GLY A 41 21.62 -2.20 -7.40
N ARG A 42 20.59 -1.63 -6.80
CA ARG A 42 20.26 -0.20 -6.94
C ARG A 42 20.47 0.61 -5.67
N LEU A 43 20.42 -0.06 -4.51
CA LEU A 43 20.63 0.59 -3.22
C LEU A 43 22.14 0.83 -2.98
N PRO A 44 22.51 2.00 -2.47
CA PRO A 44 23.89 2.23 -2.03
C PRO A 44 24.31 1.28 -0.90
N ASP A 45 25.48 0.68 -1.01
CA ASP A 45 25.99 -0.32 -0.07
C ASP A 45 26.13 0.22 1.36
N GLU A 46 26.37 1.52 1.49
CA GLU A 46 26.56 2.18 2.80
C GLU A 46 25.25 2.45 3.56
N TRP A 47 24.08 2.22 2.97
CA TRP A 47 22.82 2.56 3.63
C TRP A 47 22.45 1.57 4.74
N PHE A 48 22.65 0.29 4.46
CA PHE A 48 22.11 -0.78 5.31
C PHE A 48 23.17 -1.80 5.68
N THR A 49 23.00 -2.42 6.82
CA THR A 49 23.93 -3.45 7.35
C THR A 49 23.71 -4.82 6.74
N GLY A 50 22.67 -4.99 5.93
CA GLY A 50 22.31 -6.26 5.30
C GLY A 50 21.18 -6.09 4.26
N PRO A 51 20.64 -7.20 3.77
CA PRO A 51 19.57 -7.18 2.79
C PRO A 51 18.32 -6.48 3.34
N VAL A 52 17.60 -5.78 2.46
CA VAL A 52 16.36 -5.10 2.82
C VAL A 52 15.19 -6.09 2.93
N GLU A 53 14.29 -5.81 3.86
CA GLU A 53 12.99 -6.45 3.91
C GLU A 53 12.07 -5.82 2.86
N LEU A 54 11.40 -6.66 2.07
CA LEU A 54 10.45 -6.23 1.05
C LEU A 54 9.06 -6.79 1.37
N VAL A 55 8.06 -5.91 1.35
CA VAL A 55 6.65 -6.28 1.31
C VAL A 55 6.08 -5.77 0.00
N ILE A 56 5.48 -6.66 -0.79
CA ILE A 56 4.99 -6.34 -2.12
C ILE A 56 3.53 -6.72 -2.19
N ASP A 57 2.68 -5.76 -2.52
CA ASP A 57 1.28 -5.99 -2.86
C ASP A 57 0.96 -5.50 -4.29
N ARG A 58 -0.31 -5.27 -4.60
CA ARG A 58 -0.76 -4.84 -5.94
C ARG A 58 -0.43 -3.40 -6.26
N ASP A 59 -0.29 -2.57 -5.24
CA ASP A 59 -0.23 -1.11 -5.36
C ASP A 59 1.12 -0.55 -4.90
N GLU A 60 1.80 -1.25 -3.96
CA GLU A 60 2.97 -0.74 -3.26
C GLU A 60 4.07 -1.79 -3.07
N ILE A 61 5.31 -1.32 -3.11
CA ILE A 61 6.51 -2.04 -2.66
C ILE A 61 7.04 -1.30 -1.43
N THR A 62 6.94 -1.91 -0.26
CA THR A 62 7.55 -1.36 0.96
C THR A 62 8.97 -1.90 1.11
N VAL A 63 9.94 -1.00 1.25
CA VAL A 63 11.36 -1.30 1.42
C VAL A 63 11.80 -0.84 2.81
N VAL A 64 12.24 -1.76 3.65
CA VAL A 64 12.77 -1.46 4.98
C VAL A 64 14.16 -2.05 5.13
N GLY A 65 15.14 -1.20 5.37
CA GLY A 65 16.51 -1.62 5.60
C GLY A 65 16.97 -1.31 7.03
N THR A 66 17.92 -2.09 7.53
CA THR A 66 18.52 -1.89 8.86
C THR A 66 19.72 -0.97 8.73
N VAL A 67 19.63 0.22 9.31
CA VAL A 67 20.75 1.18 9.38
C VAL A 67 21.71 0.81 10.52
N PRO A 68 23.01 1.15 10.39
CA PRO A 68 23.98 0.91 11.45
C PRO A 68 23.58 1.63 12.75
N GLU A 69 23.71 0.93 13.88
CA GLU A 69 23.43 1.52 15.19
C GLU A 69 24.44 2.63 15.51
N PRO A 70 23.98 3.75 16.07
CA PRO A 70 24.88 4.77 16.59
C PRO A 70 25.47 4.35 17.94
N ASP A 71 26.67 4.83 18.24
CA ASP A 71 27.16 4.80 19.61
C ASP A 71 26.38 5.86 20.43
N ALA A 72 25.64 5.41 21.44
CA ALA A 72 24.84 6.26 22.29
C ALA A 72 25.66 6.86 23.44
N GLY A 73 26.88 6.34 23.71
CA GLY A 73 27.66 6.73 24.89
C GLY A 73 26.85 6.56 26.19
N GLU A 74 26.76 7.65 26.98
CA GLU A 74 25.93 7.70 28.19
C GLU A 74 24.46 8.12 27.93
N GLY A 75 24.10 8.36 26.66
CA GLY A 75 22.75 8.78 26.26
C GLY A 75 21.74 7.63 26.23
N ASP A 76 20.46 8.01 26.03
CA ASP A 76 19.40 7.02 25.84
C ASP A 76 19.54 6.30 24.50
N PRO A 77 19.75 4.97 24.48
CA PRO A 77 19.91 4.21 23.24
C PRO A 77 18.71 4.27 22.31
N ALA A 78 17.49 4.33 22.86
CA ALA A 78 16.26 4.40 22.03
C ALA A 78 16.18 5.75 21.30
N ALA A 79 16.49 6.84 21.99
CA ALA A 79 16.56 8.17 21.39
C ALA A 79 17.68 8.26 20.32
N ALA A 80 18.84 7.65 20.58
CA ALA A 80 19.94 7.60 19.62
C ALA A 80 19.55 6.84 18.33
N ARG A 81 18.86 5.69 18.45
CA ARG A 81 18.34 4.91 17.32
C ARG A 81 17.29 5.69 16.52
N ALA A 82 16.33 6.31 17.20
CA ALA A 82 15.33 7.16 16.54
C ALA A 82 15.99 8.33 15.80
N GLY A 83 16.97 9.01 16.41
CA GLY A 83 17.75 10.05 15.77
C GLY A 83 18.53 9.56 14.55
N ARG A 84 19.07 8.33 14.61
CA ARG A 84 19.74 7.71 13.46
C ARG A 84 18.80 7.48 12.29
N ILE A 85 17.59 6.98 12.54
CA ILE A 85 16.56 6.79 11.52
C ILE A 85 16.14 8.13 10.92
N ALA A 86 15.88 9.15 11.75
CA ALA A 86 15.51 10.48 11.29
C ALA A 86 16.60 11.08 10.39
N ARG A 87 17.87 11.00 10.79
CA ARG A 87 19.01 11.47 9.99
C ARG A 87 19.11 10.73 8.66
N PHE A 88 18.95 9.40 8.63
CA PHE A 88 18.91 8.61 7.41
C PHE A 88 17.79 9.08 6.48
N ARG A 89 16.57 9.26 7.03
CA ARG A 89 15.40 9.75 6.28
C ARG A 89 15.66 11.09 5.59
N GLU A 90 16.31 12.03 6.29
CA GLU A 90 16.62 13.36 5.78
C GLU A 90 17.72 13.32 4.72
N GLN A 91 18.84 12.70 5.03
CA GLN A 91 20.03 12.71 4.18
C GLN A 91 19.83 11.95 2.86
N THR A 92 19.02 10.88 2.87
CA THR A 92 18.82 10.02 1.69
C THR A 92 17.58 10.36 0.86
N ARG A 93 16.82 11.39 1.25
CA ARG A 93 15.53 11.70 0.62
C ARG A 93 15.59 11.78 -0.90
N GLY A 94 16.54 12.52 -1.45
CA GLY A 94 16.65 12.71 -2.90
C GLY A 94 16.96 11.40 -3.64
N GLN A 95 17.91 10.61 -3.12
CA GLN A 95 18.27 9.34 -3.72
C GLN A 95 17.14 8.31 -3.61
N ARG A 96 16.44 8.25 -2.46
CA ARG A 96 15.28 7.37 -2.30
C ARG A 96 14.15 7.71 -3.26
N MET A 97 13.89 8.99 -3.51
CA MET A 97 12.90 9.41 -4.51
C MET A 97 13.29 8.96 -5.91
N ALA A 98 14.53 9.16 -6.33
CA ALA A 98 15.01 8.73 -7.64
C ALA A 98 14.94 7.20 -7.83
N ILE A 99 15.25 6.42 -6.78
CA ILE A 99 15.10 4.97 -6.79
C ILE A 99 13.62 4.58 -6.86
N ALA A 100 12.75 5.26 -6.10
CA ALA A 100 11.32 5.01 -6.11
C ALA A 100 10.71 5.28 -7.49
N ASP A 101 11.05 6.37 -8.13
CA ASP A 101 10.58 6.71 -9.48
C ASP A 101 10.98 5.65 -10.51
N ALA A 102 12.25 5.20 -10.47
CA ALA A 102 12.74 4.15 -11.35
C ALA A 102 12.06 2.78 -11.08
N ALA A 103 11.78 2.46 -9.82
CA ALA A 103 11.05 1.25 -9.46
C ALA A 103 9.58 1.32 -9.90
N GLN A 104 8.95 2.48 -9.73
CA GLN A 104 7.56 2.70 -10.17
C GLN A 104 7.42 2.61 -11.69
N GLU A 105 8.37 3.15 -12.44
CA GLU A 105 8.41 3.03 -13.91
C GLU A 105 8.54 1.54 -14.33
N ARG A 106 9.38 0.78 -13.63
CA ARG A 106 9.64 -0.62 -13.94
C ARG A 106 8.50 -1.57 -13.54
N TYR A 107 7.96 -1.39 -12.33
CA TYR A 107 7.03 -2.35 -11.72
C TYR A 107 5.58 -1.88 -11.66
N GLY A 108 5.31 -0.62 -12.01
CA GLY A 108 3.97 -0.03 -11.94
C GLY A 108 3.41 0.10 -10.52
N ARG A 109 4.28 0.09 -9.50
CA ARG A 109 3.91 0.17 -8.08
C ARG A 109 4.62 1.33 -7.40
N SER A 110 3.92 2.00 -6.48
CA SER A 110 4.55 3.00 -5.63
C SER A 110 5.56 2.36 -4.68
N VAL A 111 6.58 3.12 -4.27
CA VAL A 111 7.57 2.62 -3.30
C VAL A 111 7.45 3.38 -1.99
N ALA A 112 7.18 2.64 -0.92
CA ALA A 112 7.26 3.13 0.45
C ALA A 112 8.61 2.76 1.07
N TRP A 113 9.12 3.64 1.90
CA TRP A 113 10.40 3.47 2.56
C TRP A 113 10.25 3.41 4.06
N GLY A 114 11.11 2.63 4.68
CA GLY A 114 11.29 2.60 6.12
C GLY A 114 12.73 2.29 6.49
N ALA A 115 13.04 2.42 7.76
CA ALA A 115 14.30 1.99 8.33
C ALA A 115 14.08 1.34 9.70
N ALA A 116 14.98 0.43 10.06
CA ALA A 116 15.09 -0.15 11.38
C ALA A 116 16.48 0.14 11.94
N CYS A 117 16.57 0.34 13.26
CA CYS A 117 17.80 0.53 14.00
C CYS A 117 17.64 -0.14 15.37
N GLY A 118 18.29 -1.28 15.58
CA GLY A 118 18.01 -2.12 16.74
C GLY A 118 16.54 -2.54 16.79
N ASP A 119 15.87 -2.23 17.90
CA ASP A 119 14.45 -2.50 18.15
C ASP A 119 13.49 -1.39 17.63
N VAL A 120 14.03 -0.26 17.17
CA VAL A 120 13.26 0.86 16.64
C VAL A 120 13.03 0.66 15.14
N ARG A 121 11.77 0.75 14.70
CA ARG A 121 11.37 0.65 13.28
C ARG A 121 10.42 1.79 12.93
N GLU A 122 10.67 2.46 11.82
CA GLU A 122 9.84 3.55 11.31
C GLU A 122 9.58 3.40 9.82
N LEU A 123 8.32 3.53 9.40
CA LEU A 123 7.93 3.72 8.00
C LEU A 123 7.83 5.22 7.72
N PHE A 124 8.48 5.67 6.66
CA PHE A 124 8.52 7.10 6.30
C PHE A 124 7.30 7.56 5.51
N THR A 125 6.74 6.65 4.74
CA THR A 125 5.55 6.86 3.92
C THR A 125 4.72 5.59 3.93
N THR A 126 3.40 5.77 3.83
CA THR A 126 2.42 4.69 3.66
C THR A 126 1.45 5.11 2.57
N LEU A 127 1.21 4.24 1.61
CA LEU A 127 0.20 4.45 0.60
C LEU A 127 -1.18 4.16 1.19
N SER A 128 -2.13 5.04 0.91
CA SER A 128 -3.54 4.79 1.22
C SER A 128 -4.32 4.69 -0.09
N VAL A 129 -4.84 3.50 -0.36
CA VAL A 129 -5.60 3.21 -1.58
C VAL A 129 -7.08 3.11 -1.24
N PRO A 130 -7.98 3.78 -1.98
CA PRO A 130 -9.40 3.67 -1.73
C PRO A 130 -9.92 2.28 -2.12
N VAL A 131 -10.59 1.61 -1.20
CA VAL A 131 -11.30 0.36 -1.45
C VAL A 131 -12.80 0.62 -1.37
N MET A 132 -13.51 0.41 -2.48
CA MET A 132 -14.95 0.58 -2.53
C MET A 132 -15.66 -0.75 -2.31
N THR A 133 -16.55 -0.81 -1.34
CA THR A 133 -17.37 -1.98 -1.05
C THR A 133 -18.84 -1.63 -0.91
N ARG A 134 -19.71 -2.62 -1.12
CA ARG A 134 -21.16 -2.50 -0.91
C ARG A 134 -21.56 -3.49 0.18
N LEU A 135 -21.99 -2.96 1.31
CA LEU A 135 -22.42 -3.71 2.47
C LEU A 135 -23.95 -3.82 2.53
N ARG A 136 -24.45 -4.96 2.94
CA ARG A 136 -25.88 -5.17 3.27
C ARG A 136 -26.19 -4.64 4.67
N GLN A 137 -27.45 -4.69 5.06
CA GLN A 137 -27.89 -4.14 6.35
C GLN A 137 -27.17 -4.76 7.57
N PRO A 138 -27.00 -6.07 7.68
CA PRO A 138 -26.30 -6.64 8.84
C PRO A 138 -24.89 -6.11 9.04
N GLU A 139 -24.10 -6.03 7.98
CA GLU A 139 -22.72 -5.52 8.05
C GLU A 139 -22.69 -4.00 8.38
N ARG A 140 -23.65 -3.25 7.83
CA ARG A 140 -23.76 -1.82 8.17
C ARG A 140 -24.11 -1.58 9.64
N LEU A 141 -24.99 -2.40 10.22
CA LEU A 141 -25.34 -2.31 11.65
C LEU A 141 -24.12 -2.55 12.54
N VAL A 142 -23.22 -3.46 12.17
CA VAL A 142 -21.96 -3.66 12.92
C VAL A 142 -21.12 -2.38 12.89
N LEU A 143 -20.97 -1.75 11.72
CA LEU A 143 -20.21 -0.50 11.61
C LEU A 143 -20.86 0.64 12.38
N ASP A 144 -22.19 0.74 12.33
CA ASP A 144 -22.94 1.76 13.07
C ASP A 144 -22.75 1.57 14.59
N THR A 145 -22.82 0.34 15.09
CA THR A 145 -22.55 0.03 16.50
C THR A 145 -21.13 0.48 16.92
N LEU A 146 -20.11 0.25 16.08
CA LEU A 146 -18.73 0.67 16.37
C LEU A 146 -18.60 2.19 16.40
N VAL A 147 -19.34 2.89 15.54
CA VAL A 147 -19.36 4.37 15.54
C VAL A 147 -20.11 4.90 16.77
N ASP A 148 -21.28 4.36 17.07
CA ASP A 148 -22.11 4.78 18.21
C ASP A 148 -21.41 4.50 19.55
N ALA A 149 -20.61 3.42 19.62
CA ALA A 149 -19.79 3.08 20.79
C ALA A 149 -18.51 3.93 20.90
N GLY A 150 -18.22 4.82 19.94
CA GLY A 150 -17.02 5.66 19.94
C GLY A 150 -15.72 4.94 19.62
N VAL A 151 -15.78 3.70 19.11
CA VAL A 151 -14.61 2.93 18.65
C VAL A 151 -14.02 3.53 17.36
N ALA A 152 -14.90 4.08 16.52
CA ALA A 152 -14.53 4.74 15.28
C ALA A 152 -15.36 6.01 15.07
N ARG A 153 -14.82 6.99 14.33
CA ARG A 153 -15.49 8.26 14.03
C ARG A 153 -16.37 8.19 12.78
N SER A 154 -16.24 7.16 11.99
CA SER A 154 -17.00 6.95 10.76
C SER A 154 -17.07 5.48 10.38
N ARG A 155 -18.05 5.12 9.53
CA ARG A 155 -18.16 3.76 8.96
C ARG A 155 -16.89 3.30 8.22
N SER A 156 -16.19 4.19 7.54
CA SER A 156 -14.92 3.88 6.87
C SER A 156 -13.84 3.53 7.89
N GLU A 157 -13.72 4.29 8.97
CA GLU A 157 -12.78 4.00 10.06
C GLU A 157 -13.15 2.70 10.79
N ALA A 158 -14.44 2.46 11.03
CA ALA A 158 -14.94 1.21 11.61
C ALA A 158 -14.60 0.00 10.74
N LEU A 159 -14.71 0.13 9.41
CA LEU A 159 -14.33 -0.93 8.49
C LEU A 159 -12.80 -1.21 8.52
N VAL A 160 -11.97 -0.17 8.52
CA VAL A 160 -10.51 -0.32 8.67
C VAL A 160 -10.16 -0.97 10.01
N TRP A 161 -10.84 -0.58 11.09
CA TRP A 161 -10.67 -1.20 12.40
C TRP A 161 -11.03 -2.69 12.38
N ALA A 162 -12.15 -3.06 11.77
CA ALA A 162 -12.58 -4.46 11.63
C ALA A 162 -11.56 -5.29 10.81
N VAL A 163 -11.02 -4.73 9.71
CA VAL A 163 -9.99 -5.40 8.91
C VAL A 163 -8.71 -5.63 9.72
N ARG A 164 -8.28 -4.65 10.51
CA ARG A 164 -7.12 -4.79 11.41
C ARG A 164 -7.36 -5.86 12.47
N LEU A 165 -8.55 -5.88 13.07
CA LEU A 165 -8.92 -6.89 14.06
C LEU A 165 -8.86 -8.30 13.47
N VAL A 166 -9.39 -8.49 12.26
CA VAL A 166 -9.29 -9.77 11.54
C VAL A 166 -7.82 -10.13 11.30
N GLY A 167 -6.98 -9.19 10.84
CA GLY A 167 -5.55 -9.42 10.64
C GLY A 167 -4.86 -9.92 11.91
N GLN A 168 -5.11 -9.28 13.05
CA GLN A 168 -4.53 -9.65 14.34
C GLN A 168 -4.95 -11.03 14.86
N HIS A 169 -6.15 -11.51 14.51
CA HIS A 169 -6.70 -12.76 15.01
C HIS A 169 -6.57 -13.92 14.02
N THR A 170 -6.14 -13.67 12.81
CA THR A 170 -6.08 -14.68 11.74
C THR A 170 -4.74 -14.71 11.03
N ASP A 171 -3.68 -14.20 11.66
CA ASP A 171 -2.35 -14.10 11.04
C ASP A 171 -1.83 -15.45 10.55
N ASP A 172 -1.96 -16.51 11.36
CA ASP A 172 -1.52 -17.86 10.98
C ASP A 172 -2.32 -18.39 9.79
N TRP A 173 -3.65 -18.27 9.83
CA TRP A 173 -4.52 -18.69 8.74
C TRP A 173 -4.27 -17.90 7.44
N LEU A 174 -4.04 -16.58 7.55
CA LEU A 174 -3.71 -15.76 6.40
C LEU A 174 -2.32 -16.08 5.83
N ALA A 175 -1.37 -16.47 6.69
CA ALA A 175 -0.06 -16.95 6.27
C ALA A 175 -0.17 -18.28 5.51
N GLU A 176 -0.93 -19.25 6.05
CA GLU A 176 -1.21 -20.51 5.37
C GLU A 176 -1.90 -20.31 4.02
N LEU A 177 -2.88 -19.40 3.96
CA LEU A 177 -3.57 -19.08 2.72
C LEU A 177 -2.62 -18.50 1.67
N ARG A 178 -1.69 -17.61 2.07
CA ARG A 178 -0.67 -17.06 1.15
C ARG A 178 0.25 -18.14 0.59
N VAL A 179 0.67 -19.09 1.44
CA VAL A 179 1.49 -20.24 1.01
C VAL A 179 0.72 -21.13 0.03
N ALA A 180 -0.53 -21.44 0.32
CA ALA A 180 -1.37 -22.22 -0.58
C ALA A 180 -1.58 -21.52 -1.94
N MET A 181 -1.79 -20.20 -1.94
CA MET A 181 -1.93 -19.42 -3.17
C MET A 181 -0.65 -19.38 -4.00
N ALA A 182 0.53 -19.33 -3.39
CA ALA A 182 1.81 -19.41 -4.10
C ALA A 182 1.93 -20.76 -4.84
N GLY A 183 1.50 -21.86 -4.22
CA GLY A 183 1.46 -23.17 -4.88
C GLY A 183 0.48 -23.23 -6.05
N VAL A 184 -0.68 -22.58 -5.94
CA VAL A 184 -1.65 -22.47 -7.05
C VAL A 184 -1.06 -21.67 -8.21
N GLU A 185 -0.36 -20.57 -7.94
CA GLU A 185 0.27 -19.76 -8.98
C GLU A 185 1.38 -20.51 -9.70
N GLU A 186 2.17 -21.31 -8.98
CA GLU A 186 3.17 -22.20 -9.58
C GLU A 186 2.55 -23.23 -10.53
N VAL A 187 1.43 -23.86 -10.14
CA VAL A 187 0.69 -24.79 -11.01
C VAL A 187 0.13 -24.07 -12.24
N ARG A 188 -0.42 -22.87 -12.06
CA ARG A 188 -0.96 -22.04 -13.14
C ARG A 188 0.12 -21.62 -14.14
N SER A 189 1.30 -21.21 -13.68
CA SER A 189 2.43 -20.79 -14.52
C SER A 189 3.00 -21.95 -15.34
N ARG A 190 2.95 -23.17 -14.79
CA ARG A 190 3.42 -24.40 -15.45
C ARG A 190 2.48 -24.84 -16.60
N GLY A 191 1.22 -24.41 -16.57
CA GLY A 191 0.22 -24.78 -17.57
C GLY A 191 -0.17 -26.27 -17.56
N PRO A 192 -1.16 -26.67 -18.40
CA PRO A 192 -1.47 -28.08 -18.57
C PRO A 192 -0.31 -28.78 -19.32
N ASN A 193 0.14 -29.90 -18.78
CA ASN A 193 1.06 -30.80 -19.51
C ASN A 193 0.33 -31.31 -20.77
N VAL A 194 0.67 -30.77 -21.91
CA VAL A 194 0.23 -31.31 -23.21
C VAL A 194 1.27 -32.37 -23.56
N GLY A 195 0.98 -33.62 -23.15
CA GLY A 195 1.72 -34.82 -23.60
C GLY A 195 1.29 -35.22 -25.00
#